data_dd940734f1cb3289ea463df8d32edf15
#
_entry.id   dd940734f1cb3289ea463df8d32edf15
#
_cell.length_a   1.000
_cell.length_b   1.000
_cell.length_c   1.000
_cell.angle_alpha   90.00
_cell.angle_beta   90.00
_cell.angle_gamma   90.00
#
_symmetry.space_group_name_H-M   'P 1'
#
loop_
_entity.id
_entity.type
_entity.pdbx_description
1 polymer ?
#
loop_
_entity_poly.entity_id
_entity_poly.type
_entity_poly.pdbx_seq_one_letter_code
_entity_poly.pdbx_strand_id
1 'polypeptide(L)'
;MSNEDIGPVLRRMRRGAAMTLQQMSAATGLSQSFLSQFERGRTQASISSLRLITDALGMNIHDVFGAVGNDGYSAVVRAAERPLLPFGDRAIKSIVGSRGLSRFEMLEVVFEAGGSTGHGQYAHGHHEEMIVVLSGCVGVELGEDRHLLDSGDSLSFHSETPHRVVNAGGESARVLWVVSPPGAHGPASLDTDDGTRRQELSPLP
;
A
#
# COMPACT_ATOMS: atom_id res chain seq x y z
N MET A 1 1.55 2.66 -23.70
CA MET A 1 2.55 2.15 -22.74
C MET A 1 2.88 0.73 -23.18
N SER A 2 4.14 0.49 -23.57
CA SER A 2 4.56 -0.83 -24.03
C SER A 2 5.01 -1.67 -22.81
N ASN A 3 4.81 -2.99 -22.92
CA ASN A 3 5.26 -3.95 -21.89
C ASN A 3 6.80 -3.97 -21.76
N GLU A 4 7.50 -3.30 -22.69
CA GLU A 4 8.96 -3.15 -22.73
C GLU A 4 9.48 -2.24 -21.61
N ASP A 5 8.67 -1.30 -21.13
CA ASP A 5 9.04 -0.35 -20.08
C ASP A 5 8.89 -0.96 -18.68
N ILE A 6 8.07 -2.00 -18.51
CA ILE A 6 7.74 -2.62 -17.22
C ILE A 6 8.87 -3.51 -16.69
N GLY A 7 9.52 -4.27 -17.57
CA GLY A 7 10.57 -5.23 -17.19
C GLY A 7 11.73 -4.59 -16.39
N PRO A 8 12.35 -3.51 -16.89
CA PRO A 8 13.39 -2.78 -16.17
C PRO A 8 12.94 -2.24 -14.79
N VAL A 9 11.67 -1.81 -14.69
CA VAL A 9 11.09 -1.34 -13.44
C VAL A 9 11.00 -2.48 -12.43
N LEU A 10 10.42 -3.62 -12.82
CA LEU A 10 10.31 -4.80 -11.96
C LEU A 10 11.68 -5.36 -11.55
N ARG A 11 12.69 -5.30 -12.44
CA ARG A 11 14.07 -5.65 -12.09
C ARG A 11 14.63 -4.75 -10.97
N ARG A 12 14.37 -3.45 -11.04
CA ARG A 12 14.76 -2.48 -10.01
C ARG A 12 14.12 -2.81 -8.67
N MET A 13 12.79 -3.04 -8.69
CA MET A 13 12.00 -3.40 -7.51
C MET A 13 12.47 -4.71 -6.88
N ARG A 14 12.65 -5.77 -7.66
CA ARG A 14 13.18 -7.05 -7.16
C ARG A 14 14.55 -6.89 -6.50
N ARG A 15 15.45 -6.12 -7.11
CA ARG A 15 16.78 -5.85 -6.53
C ARG A 15 16.69 -5.02 -5.26
N GLY A 16 15.78 -4.07 -5.20
CA GLY A 16 15.48 -3.29 -4.00
C GLY A 16 15.01 -4.17 -2.86
N ALA A 17 14.18 -5.18 -3.15
CA ALA A 17 13.75 -6.21 -2.21
C ALA A 17 14.84 -7.26 -1.89
N ALA A 18 16.08 -7.09 -2.38
CA ALA A 18 17.18 -8.05 -2.25
C ALA A 18 16.85 -9.48 -2.73
N MET A 19 15.86 -9.63 -3.59
CA MET A 19 15.39 -10.92 -4.11
C MET A 19 16.17 -11.33 -5.36
N THR A 20 16.65 -12.58 -5.39
CA THR A 20 17.29 -13.18 -6.57
C THR A 20 16.25 -13.64 -7.59
N LEU A 21 16.67 -13.86 -8.86
CA LEU A 21 15.79 -14.47 -9.87
C LEU A 21 15.33 -15.89 -9.47
N GLN A 22 16.17 -16.63 -8.76
CA GLN A 22 15.82 -17.95 -8.26
C GLN A 22 14.71 -17.89 -7.21
N GLN A 23 14.80 -16.97 -6.26
CA GLN A 23 13.77 -16.75 -5.23
C GLN A 23 12.47 -16.28 -5.86
N MET A 24 12.54 -15.34 -6.81
CA MET A 24 11.37 -14.88 -7.56
C MET A 24 10.72 -16.03 -8.33
N SER A 25 11.51 -16.89 -8.99
CA SER A 25 11.02 -18.07 -9.70
C SER A 25 10.31 -19.04 -8.75
N ALA A 26 10.88 -19.27 -7.58
CA ALA A 26 10.26 -20.14 -6.56
C ALA A 26 8.94 -19.55 -6.02
N ALA A 27 8.88 -18.24 -5.80
CA ALA A 27 7.70 -17.58 -5.28
C ALA A 27 6.56 -17.45 -6.29
N THR A 28 6.89 -17.30 -7.60
CA THR A 28 5.89 -17.04 -8.66
C THR A 28 5.52 -18.27 -9.48
N GLY A 29 6.32 -19.34 -9.43
CA GLY A 29 6.21 -20.48 -10.36
C GLY A 29 6.67 -20.18 -11.79
N LEU A 30 7.12 -18.95 -12.08
CA LEU A 30 7.63 -18.57 -13.39
C LEU A 30 9.10 -18.99 -13.56
N SER A 31 9.51 -19.42 -14.77
CA SER A 31 10.90 -19.84 -14.99
C SER A 31 11.88 -18.66 -14.86
N GLN A 32 13.07 -18.92 -14.34
CA GLN A 32 14.14 -17.91 -14.25
C GLN A 32 14.51 -17.34 -15.63
N SER A 33 14.45 -18.16 -16.67
CA SER A 33 14.70 -17.74 -18.04
C SER A 33 13.66 -16.71 -18.50
N PHE A 34 12.37 -16.97 -18.27
CA PHE A 34 11.28 -16.03 -18.56
C PHE A 34 11.48 -14.72 -17.78
N LEU A 35 11.66 -14.79 -16.45
CA LEU A 35 11.86 -13.62 -15.60
C LEU A 35 13.05 -12.78 -16.08
N SER A 36 14.18 -13.43 -16.39
CA SER A 36 15.38 -12.74 -16.88
C SER A 36 15.17 -12.08 -18.25
N GLN A 37 14.41 -12.70 -19.15
CA GLN A 37 14.08 -12.15 -20.46
C GLN A 37 13.13 -10.97 -20.33
N PHE A 38 12.12 -11.12 -19.48
CA PHE A 38 11.14 -10.09 -19.19
C PHE A 38 11.79 -8.83 -18.58
N GLU A 39 12.63 -9.01 -17.55
CA GLU A 39 13.37 -7.90 -16.91
C GLU A 39 14.30 -7.15 -17.88
N ARG A 40 14.67 -7.76 -18.99
CA ARG A 40 15.48 -7.15 -20.06
C ARG A 40 14.65 -6.57 -21.20
N GLY A 41 13.33 -6.61 -21.09
CA GLY A 41 12.43 -6.14 -22.14
C GLY A 41 12.41 -7.01 -23.40
N ARG A 42 12.91 -8.28 -23.31
CA ARG A 42 13.02 -9.19 -24.46
C ARG A 42 11.82 -10.11 -24.65
N THR A 43 10.89 -10.10 -23.73
CA THR A 43 9.62 -10.82 -23.79
C THR A 43 8.56 -10.04 -23.07
N GLN A 44 7.30 -10.36 -23.35
CA GLN A 44 6.15 -9.73 -22.68
C GLN A 44 5.60 -10.63 -21.58
N ALA A 45 5.04 -10.04 -20.54
CA ALA A 45 4.33 -10.74 -19.49
C ALA A 45 2.82 -10.52 -19.64
N SER A 46 2.04 -11.56 -19.36
CA SER A 46 0.60 -11.45 -19.20
C SER A 46 0.27 -10.68 -17.90
N ILE A 47 -0.95 -10.15 -17.79
CA ILE A 47 -1.42 -9.50 -16.54
C ILE A 47 -1.36 -10.47 -15.36
N SER A 48 -1.67 -11.75 -15.59
CA SER A 48 -1.55 -12.80 -14.57
C SER A 48 -0.10 -12.99 -14.11
N SER A 49 0.86 -13.03 -15.07
CA SER A 49 2.29 -13.10 -14.73
C SER A 49 2.78 -11.86 -13.98
N LEU A 50 2.30 -10.66 -14.36
CA LEU A 50 2.61 -9.41 -13.67
C LEU A 50 2.09 -9.43 -12.23
N ARG A 51 0.86 -9.90 -12.01
CA ARG A 51 0.31 -10.07 -10.67
C ARG A 51 1.16 -11.00 -9.82
N LEU A 52 1.51 -12.20 -10.31
CA LEU A 52 2.38 -13.12 -9.58
C LEU A 52 3.71 -12.48 -9.16
N ILE A 53 4.31 -11.68 -10.07
CA ILE A 53 5.57 -11.00 -9.79
C ILE A 53 5.36 -9.89 -8.73
N THR A 54 4.31 -9.08 -8.85
CA THR A 54 4.03 -8.01 -7.90
C THR A 54 3.65 -8.56 -6.53
N ASP A 55 2.85 -9.61 -6.47
CA ASP A 55 2.48 -10.29 -5.22
C ASP A 55 3.72 -10.85 -4.51
N ALA A 56 4.63 -11.49 -5.27
CA ALA A 56 5.91 -11.97 -4.73
C ALA A 56 6.84 -10.87 -4.22
N LEU A 57 6.66 -9.64 -4.72
CA LEU A 57 7.37 -8.44 -4.26
C LEU A 57 6.63 -7.70 -3.13
N GLY A 58 5.43 -8.15 -2.76
CA GLY A 58 4.57 -7.45 -1.81
C GLY A 58 4.06 -6.10 -2.34
N MET A 59 3.83 -5.99 -3.64
CA MET A 59 3.48 -4.73 -4.31
C MET A 59 2.15 -4.85 -5.05
N ASN A 60 1.51 -3.70 -5.28
CA ASN A 60 0.35 -3.65 -6.16
C ASN A 60 0.79 -3.46 -7.62
N ILE A 61 0.07 -4.08 -8.56
CA ILE A 61 0.32 -3.92 -10.00
C ILE A 61 0.26 -2.45 -10.45
N HIS A 62 -0.54 -1.62 -9.80
CA HIS A 62 -0.63 -0.18 -10.05
C HIS A 62 0.67 0.56 -9.71
N ASP A 63 1.45 0.08 -8.75
CA ASP A 63 2.73 0.69 -8.37
C ASP A 63 3.77 0.51 -9.49
N VAL A 64 3.72 -0.61 -10.18
CA VAL A 64 4.56 -0.89 -11.34
C VAL A 64 4.23 0.06 -12.49
N PHE A 65 2.95 0.24 -12.80
CA PHE A 65 2.52 1.15 -13.86
C PHE A 65 2.80 2.63 -13.51
N GLY A 66 2.68 3.01 -12.25
CA GLY A 66 3.04 4.35 -11.77
C GLY A 66 4.54 4.65 -11.79
N ALA A 67 5.38 3.60 -11.79
CA ALA A 67 6.83 3.73 -11.86
C ALA A 67 7.38 3.71 -13.30
N VAL A 68 6.56 3.31 -14.29
CA VAL A 68 6.91 3.34 -15.71
C VAL A 68 6.87 4.79 -16.21
N GLY A 69 7.95 5.26 -16.77
CA GLY A 69 8.08 6.66 -17.26
C GLY A 69 8.76 7.61 -16.28
N ASN A 70 9.11 7.14 -15.09
CA ASN A 70 9.89 7.91 -14.13
C ASN A 70 11.32 7.32 -14.05
N ASP A 71 12.10 7.54 -15.10
CA ASP A 71 13.48 7.03 -15.22
C ASP A 71 14.50 7.69 -14.27
N GLY A 72 14.03 8.52 -13.36
CA GLY A 72 14.85 9.23 -12.41
C GLY A 72 14.53 8.86 -10.97
N TYR A 73 15.44 8.14 -10.30
CA TYR A 73 15.56 8.27 -8.86
C TYR A 73 15.77 9.76 -8.55
N SER A 74 14.71 10.43 -8.12
CA SER A 74 14.85 11.76 -7.55
C SER A 74 15.09 11.62 -6.06
N ALA A 75 16.27 12.05 -5.61
CA ALA A 75 16.57 12.12 -4.19
C ALA A 75 15.63 13.11 -3.45
N VAL A 76 14.99 14.01 -4.20
CA VAL A 76 14.06 15.02 -3.67
C VAL A 76 12.68 14.79 -4.25
N VAL A 77 11.70 14.59 -3.36
CA VAL A 77 10.27 14.56 -3.70
C VAL A 77 9.62 15.83 -3.15
N ARG A 78 9.19 16.71 -4.05
CA ARG A 78 8.55 17.97 -3.68
C ARG A 78 7.12 17.72 -3.20
N ALA A 79 6.75 18.29 -2.05
CA ALA A 79 5.41 18.09 -1.48
C ALA A 79 4.28 18.47 -2.46
N ALA A 80 4.46 19.55 -3.21
CA ALA A 80 3.49 20.02 -4.19
C ALA A 80 3.32 19.10 -5.42
N GLU A 81 4.26 18.18 -5.64
CA GLU A 81 4.26 17.25 -6.78
C GLU A 81 3.75 15.85 -6.40
N ARG A 82 3.45 15.61 -5.11
CA ARG A 82 2.96 14.33 -4.64
C ARG A 82 1.51 14.11 -5.08
N PRO A 83 1.20 12.97 -5.70
CA PRO A 83 -0.18 12.62 -5.97
C PRO A 83 -0.96 12.49 -4.67
N LEU A 84 -2.14 13.12 -4.61
CA LEU A 84 -3.09 12.98 -3.52
C LEU A 84 -4.07 11.88 -3.86
N LEU A 85 -4.18 10.89 -2.99
CA LEU A 85 -5.03 9.72 -3.17
C LEU A 85 -6.08 9.66 -2.06
N PRO A 86 -7.36 9.44 -2.39
CA PRO A 86 -8.37 9.17 -1.37
C PRO A 86 -7.94 7.99 -0.47
N PHE A 87 -8.24 8.09 0.82
CA PHE A 87 -7.89 7.06 1.79
C PHE A 87 -8.95 6.99 2.89
N GLY A 88 -9.57 5.81 3.05
CA GLY A 88 -10.62 5.64 4.05
C GLY A 88 -11.79 6.62 3.90
N ASP A 89 -12.24 7.16 5.01
CA ASP A 89 -13.33 8.14 5.08
C ASP A 89 -12.77 9.51 5.49
N ARG A 90 -13.03 10.54 4.67
CA ARG A 90 -12.57 11.93 4.91
C ARG A 90 -11.07 12.01 5.19
N ALA A 91 -10.28 11.25 4.44
CA ALA A 91 -8.83 11.25 4.54
C ALA A 91 -8.20 11.22 3.14
N ILE A 92 -6.98 11.75 3.07
CA ILE A 92 -6.16 11.79 1.86
C ILE A 92 -4.77 11.32 2.24
N LYS A 93 -4.18 10.46 1.40
CA LYS A 93 -2.78 10.04 1.53
C LYS A 93 -1.92 10.51 0.38
N SER A 94 -0.65 10.72 0.64
CA SER A 94 0.38 10.96 -0.37
C SER A 94 1.66 10.21 -0.03
N ILE A 95 2.39 9.73 -1.05
CA ILE A 95 3.66 9.04 -0.85
C ILE A 95 4.77 10.07 -0.66
N VAL A 96 5.48 9.99 0.46
CA VAL A 96 6.52 10.96 0.85
C VAL A 96 7.87 10.65 0.22
N GLY A 97 8.21 9.36 0.10
CA GLY A 97 9.50 8.92 -0.43
C GLY A 97 9.52 8.69 -1.94
N SER A 98 10.70 8.56 -2.51
CA SER A 98 10.85 8.12 -3.89
C SER A 98 10.49 6.64 -4.03
N ARG A 99 9.64 6.31 -5.00
CA ARG A 99 9.22 4.94 -5.28
C ARG A 99 10.39 4.08 -5.74
N GLY A 100 10.46 2.85 -5.26
CA GLY A 100 11.26 1.78 -5.86
C GLY A 100 12.66 1.54 -5.29
N LEU A 101 13.11 2.24 -4.25
CA LEU A 101 14.43 2.02 -3.65
C LEU A 101 14.43 1.83 -2.13
N SER A 102 13.33 2.03 -1.46
CA SER A 102 13.24 1.96 0.01
C SER A 102 12.79 0.58 0.45
N ARG A 103 13.31 0.10 1.59
CA ARG A 103 12.80 -1.07 2.30
C ARG A 103 11.54 -0.76 3.11
N PHE A 104 11.11 0.45 3.07
CA PHE A 104 9.90 0.96 3.70
C PHE A 104 9.18 1.92 2.76
N GLU A 105 7.90 2.05 2.93
CA GLU A 105 7.09 3.09 2.32
C GLU A 105 6.74 4.13 3.37
N MET A 106 6.79 5.41 2.99
CA MET A 106 6.36 6.51 3.84
C MET A 106 5.17 7.21 3.20
N LEU A 107 4.10 7.31 3.96
CA LEU A 107 2.88 7.99 3.57
C LEU A 107 2.64 9.17 4.51
N GLU A 108 2.27 10.29 3.96
CA GLU A 108 1.63 11.34 4.73
C GLU A 108 0.11 11.18 4.57
N VAL A 109 -0.59 11.05 5.68
CA VAL A 109 -2.05 10.97 5.71
C VAL A 109 -2.60 12.18 6.43
N VAL A 110 -3.56 12.83 5.80
CA VAL A 110 -4.32 13.94 6.37
C VAL A 110 -5.75 13.46 6.58
N PHE A 111 -6.18 13.46 7.83
CA PHE A 111 -7.56 13.18 8.22
C PHE A 111 -8.27 14.50 8.50
N GLU A 112 -9.39 14.76 7.84
CA GLU A 112 -10.28 15.84 8.23
C GLU A 112 -10.91 15.56 9.61
N ALA A 113 -11.58 16.54 10.20
CA ALA A 113 -12.32 16.33 11.45
C ALA A 113 -13.33 15.16 11.31
N GLY A 114 -13.20 14.14 12.17
CA GLY A 114 -13.99 12.90 12.11
C GLY A 114 -13.59 11.94 10.98
N GLY A 115 -12.49 12.21 10.26
CA GLY A 115 -11.95 11.31 9.25
C GLY A 115 -11.32 10.06 9.86
N SER A 116 -11.26 8.96 9.07
CA SER A 116 -10.72 7.69 9.55
C SER A 116 -10.19 6.82 8.41
N THR A 117 -9.49 5.74 8.75
CA THR A 117 -9.07 4.71 7.79
C THR A 117 -10.21 3.86 7.26
N GLY A 118 -11.42 4.00 7.81
CA GLY A 118 -12.62 3.26 7.39
C GLY A 118 -13.62 3.08 8.54
N HIS A 119 -14.71 2.38 8.28
CA HIS A 119 -15.80 2.19 9.25
C HIS A 119 -15.45 1.20 10.36
N GLY A 120 -14.54 0.26 10.12
CA GLY A 120 -14.14 -0.78 11.09
C GLY A 120 -12.64 -1.01 11.09
N GLN A 121 -12.19 -1.81 12.05
CA GLN A 121 -10.82 -2.30 12.07
C GLN A 121 -10.61 -3.27 10.90
N TYR A 122 -9.42 -3.24 10.33
CA TYR A 122 -8.96 -4.15 9.30
C TYR A 122 -7.55 -4.67 9.63
N ALA A 123 -7.21 -5.82 9.08
CA ALA A 123 -5.87 -6.40 9.17
C ALA A 123 -5.42 -6.79 7.75
N HIS A 124 -4.13 -6.68 7.49
CA HIS A 124 -3.58 -7.04 6.18
C HIS A 124 -2.12 -7.47 6.30
N GLY A 125 -1.70 -8.33 5.38
CA GLY A 125 -0.31 -8.75 5.17
C GLY A 125 0.50 -9.02 6.43
N HIS A 126 1.81 -9.09 6.26
CA HIS A 126 2.81 -9.25 7.34
C HIS A 126 3.78 -8.07 7.28
N HIS A 127 3.35 -6.92 7.77
CA HIS A 127 4.10 -5.67 7.72
C HIS A 127 4.30 -5.13 9.13
N GLU A 128 5.42 -4.46 9.33
CA GLU A 128 5.61 -3.59 10.47
C GLU A 128 5.17 -2.18 10.08
N GLU A 129 4.37 -1.57 10.90
CA GLU A 129 3.84 -0.24 10.69
C GLU A 129 4.18 0.68 11.85
N MET A 130 4.44 1.93 11.53
CA MET A 130 4.64 2.99 12.51
C MET A 130 3.85 4.22 12.09
N ILE A 131 3.14 4.81 13.03
CA ILE A 131 2.45 6.09 12.89
C ILE A 131 3.17 7.11 13.77
N VAL A 132 3.45 8.28 13.21
CA VAL A 132 3.94 9.45 13.95
C VAL A 132 2.97 10.59 13.71
N VAL A 133 2.43 11.17 14.76
CA VAL A 133 1.50 12.31 14.64
C VAL A 133 2.30 13.58 14.42
N LEU A 134 2.12 14.23 13.27
CA LEU A 134 2.79 15.48 12.92
C LEU A 134 2.03 16.69 13.44
N SER A 135 0.69 16.63 13.43
CA SER A 135 -0.18 17.66 14.00
C SER A 135 -1.58 17.09 14.26
N GLY A 136 -2.30 17.70 15.18
CA GLY A 136 -3.62 17.24 15.62
C GLY A 136 -3.53 16.11 16.62
N CYS A 137 -4.62 15.33 16.73
CA CYS A 137 -4.74 14.22 17.66
C CYS A 137 -5.47 13.07 16.95
N VAL A 138 -4.96 11.85 17.07
CA VAL A 138 -5.57 10.66 16.46
C VAL A 138 -5.81 9.59 17.52
N GLY A 139 -6.94 8.90 17.38
CA GLY A 139 -7.22 7.66 18.11
C GLY A 139 -6.80 6.47 17.25
N VAL A 140 -6.03 5.54 17.80
CA VAL A 140 -5.67 4.27 17.17
C VAL A 140 -6.34 3.13 17.92
N GLU A 141 -7.23 2.43 17.25
CA GLU A 141 -7.80 1.17 17.72
C GLU A 141 -6.86 0.05 17.23
N LEU A 142 -6.39 -0.80 18.14
CA LEU A 142 -5.45 -1.88 17.87
C LEU A 142 -5.92 -3.15 18.59
N GLY A 143 -6.64 -4.02 17.90
CA GLY A 143 -7.37 -5.12 18.53
C GLY A 143 -8.40 -4.60 19.52
N GLU A 144 -8.25 -4.94 20.80
CA GLU A 144 -9.12 -4.49 21.89
C GLU A 144 -8.62 -3.17 22.53
N ASP A 145 -7.37 -2.80 22.26
CA ASP A 145 -6.75 -1.61 22.84
C ASP A 145 -7.07 -0.34 22.05
N ARG A 146 -7.10 0.77 22.76
CA ARG A 146 -7.29 2.12 22.19
C ARG A 146 -6.22 3.05 22.72
N HIS A 147 -5.53 3.71 21.79
CA HIS A 147 -4.48 4.67 22.09
C HIS A 147 -4.88 6.03 21.55
N LEU A 148 -4.74 7.06 22.38
CA LEU A 148 -4.86 8.45 21.95
C LEU A 148 -3.46 9.00 21.77
N LEU A 149 -3.16 9.53 20.60
CA LEU A 149 -1.85 10.06 20.24
C LEU A 149 -1.96 11.54 19.92
N ASP A 150 -1.20 12.35 20.62
CA ASP A 150 -1.05 13.77 20.36
C ASP A 150 0.16 14.06 19.44
N SER A 151 0.27 15.30 18.97
CA SER A 151 1.38 15.73 18.12
C SER A 151 2.74 15.42 18.75
N GLY A 152 3.59 14.70 18.03
CA GLY A 152 4.90 14.20 18.46
C GLY A 152 4.88 12.74 18.92
N ASP A 153 3.72 12.20 19.27
CA ASP A 153 3.62 10.80 19.68
C ASP A 153 3.75 9.84 18.48
N SER A 154 4.14 8.60 18.79
CA SER A 154 4.24 7.52 17.81
C SER A 154 3.75 6.20 18.38
N LEU A 155 3.26 5.34 17.49
CA LEU A 155 2.83 3.97 17.77
C LEU A 155 3.35 3.05 16.68
N SER A 156 3.93 1.89 17.07
CA SER A 156 4.33 0.83 16.15
C SER A 156 3.52 -0.43 16.41
N PHE A 157 3.15 -1.12 15.34
CA PHE A 157 2.35 -2.34 15.41
C PHE A 157 2.58 -3.24 14.19
N HIS A 158 2.13 -4.48 14.28
CA HIS A 158 2.09 -5.39 13.14
C HIS A 158 0.73 -5.30 12.44
N SER A 159 0.71 -5.19 11.11
CA SER A 159 -0.50 -5.03 10.30
C SER A 159 -1.48 -6.21 10.37
N GLU A 160 -1.02 -7.36 10.86
CA GLU A 160 -1.87 -8.53 11.16
C GLU A 160 -2.81 -8.28 12.34
N THR A 161 -2.47 -7.35 13.23
CA THR A 161 -3.35 -6.93 14.31
C THR A 161 -4.44 -6.05 13.73
N PRO A 162 -5.73 -6.38 13.93
CA PRO A 162 -6.81 -5.52 13.48
C PRO A 162 -6.63 -4.11 14.00
N HIS A 163 -6.66 -3.13 13.12
CA HIS A 163 -6.39 -1.75 13.48
C HIS A 163 -7.27 -0.76 12.72
N ARG A 164 -7.46 0.41 13.32
CA ARG A 164 -8.18 1.54 12.73
C ARG A 164 -7.62 2.84 13.30
N VAL A 165 -7.47 3.85 12.45
CA VAL A 165 -7.07 5.18 12.87
C VAL A 165 -8.21 6.15 12.62
N VAL A 166 -8.49 6.99 13.60
CA VAL A 166 -9.52 8.03 13.52
C VAL A 166 -8.95 9.37 13.97
N ASN A 167 -9.37 10.43 13.34
CA ASN A 167 -9.10 11.77 13.87
C ASN A 167 -9.97 12.01 15.12
N ALA A 168 -9.33 12.10 16.26
CA ALA A 168 -9.97 12.32 17.55
C ALA A 168 -10.15 13.82 17.90
N GLY A 169 -9.58 14.71 17.09
CA GLY A 169 -9.67 16.16 17.27
C GLY A 169 -10.81 16.81 16.47
N GLY A 170 -11.04 18.10 16.76
CA GLY A 170 -12.02 18.91 16.02
C GLY A 170 -11.48 19.56 14.74
N GLU A 171 -10.18 19.51 14.52
CA GLU A 171 -9.48 20.03 13.34
C GLU A 171 -8.82 18.90 12.56
N SER A 172 -8.19 19.20 11.42
CA SER A 172 -7.47 18.19 10.65
C SER A 172 -6.26 17.65 11.43
N ALA A 173 -6.03 16.35 11.34
CA ALA A 173 -4.85 15.68 11.87
C ALA A 173 -3.94 15.22 10.72
N ARG A 174 -2.62 15.35 10.91
CA ARG A 174 -1.61 14.87 9.95
C ARG A 174 -0.74 13.83 10.61
N VAL A 175 -0.56 12.70 9.94
CA VAL A 175 0.31 11.63 10.41
C VAL A 175 1.31 11.24 9.33
N LEU A 176 2.51 10.88 9.74
CA LEU A 176 3.46 10.16 8.92
C LEU A 176 3.28 8.67 9.22
N TRP A 177 3.00 7.89 8.17
CA TRP A 177 2.80 6.45 8.26
C TRP A 177 3.92 5.73 7.54
N VAL A 178 4.64 4.91 8.25
CA VAL A 178 5.78 4.12 7.72
C VAL A 178 5.39 2.66 7.71
N VAL A 179 5.62 1.99 6.60
CA VAL A 179 5.27 0.58 6.38
C VAL A 179 6.48 -0.18 5.84
N SER A 180 6.81 -1.33 6.43
CA SER A 180 7.91 -2.19 6.02
C SER A 180 7.48 -3.67 6.05
N PRO A 181 7.68 -4.45 4.95
CA PRO A 181 8.12 -4.00 3.63
C PRO A 181 7.07 -3.14 2.90
N PRO A 182 7.47 -2.42 1.83
CA PRO A 182 6.54 -1.61 1.03
C PRO A 182 5.42 -2.44 0.40
N GLY A 183 4.25 -1.81 0.16
CA GLY A 183 3.13 -2.44 -0.54
C GLY A 183 1.95 -2.81 0.35
N ALA A 184 2.03 -2.55 1.65
CA ALA A 184 0.87 -2.59 2.52
C ALA A 184 0.01 -1.37 2.26
N HIS A 185 -0.97 -1.50 1.43
CA HIS A 185 -2.02 -0.50 1.30
C HIS A 185 -3.20 -0.96 2.14
N GLY A 186 -3.60 -0.13 3.08
CA GLY A 186 -4.85 -0.29 3.82
C GLY A 186 -6.03 -0.51 2.88
N PRO A 187 -7.25 -0.68 3.39
CA PRO A 187 -8.38 -1.17 2.62
C PRO A 187 -8.45 -0.47 1.27
N ALA A 188 -8.45 -1.28 0.22
CA ALA A 188 -8.74 -0.79 -1.12
C ALA A 188 -10.04 0.00 -1.00
N SER A 189 -10.01 1.24 -1.47
CA SER A 189 -11.17 2.11 -1.51
C SER A 189 -12.43 1.32 -1.81
N LEU A 190 -13.33 1.26 -0.81
CA LEU A 190 -14.77 0.96 -0.93
C LEU A 190 -15.07 -0.11 -2.00
N ASP A 191 -15.18 -1.36 -1.57
CA ASP A 191 -16.12 -2.26 -2.19
C ASP A 191 -17.48 -1.54 -2.17
N THR A 192 -17.88 -1.05 -3.33
CA THR A 192 -19.28 -0.75 -3.58
C THR A 192 -20.01 -2.06 -3.37
N ASP A 193 -20.68 -2.16 -2.24
CA ASP A 193 -21.62 -3.23 -1.92
C ASP A 193 -22.57 -3.39 -3.12
N ASP A 194 -22.28 -4.37 -3.95
CA ASP A 194 -23.22 -4.85 -4.95
C ASP A 194 -24.27 -5.69 -4.19
N GLY A 195 -25.24 -4.94 -3.68
CA GLY A 195 -26.41 -5.46 -2.99
C GLY A 195 -27.26 -6.37 -3.89
N THR A 196 -26.81 -7.59 -4.17
CA THR A 196 -27.65 -8.59 -4.86
C THR A 196 -27.44 -9.97 -4.26
N ARG A 197 -27.88 -10.15 -3.03
CA ARG A 197 -28.37 -11.45 -2.56
C ARG A 197 -29.64 -11.25 -1.74
N ARG A 198 -30.74 -11.05 -2.44
CA ARG A 198 -32.07 -11.42 -1.91
C ARG A 198 -32.09 -12.95 -1.80
N GLN A 199 -31.90 -13.47 -0.60
CA GLN A 199 -32.36 -14.81 -0.29
C GLN A 199 -33.87 -14.76 -0.15
N GLU A 200 -34.54 -15.37 -1.12
CA GLU A 200 -35.93 -15.76 -1.02
C GLU A 200 -36.08 -16.75 0.14
N LEU A 201 -36.71 -16.30 1.20
CA LEU A 201 -37.24 -17.18 2.24
C LEU A 201 -38.56 -17.76 1.71
N SER A 202 -38.56 -19.03 1.30
CA SER A 202 -39.75 -19.80 1.08
C SER A 202 -40.50 -20.00 2.39
N PRO A 203 -41.82 -19.90 2.41
CA PRO A 203 -42.60 -20.24 3.58
C PRO A 203 -42.70 -21.77 3.75
N LEU A 204 -42.43 -22.22 4.94
CA LEU A 204 -42.72 -23.59 5.37
C LEU A 204 -44.18 -23.72 5.81
N PRO A 205 -44.71 -24.93 5.72
CA PRO A 205 -46.14 -25.24 5.77
C PRO A 205 -46.82 -25.03 7.12
#